data_267521fc5c3054670091ef8097628061
#
_entry.id   267521fc5c3054670091ef8097628061
#
_cell.length_a   1.000
_cell.length_b   1.000
_cell.length_c   1.000
_cell.angle_alpha   90.00
_cell.angle_beta   90.00
_cell.angle_gamma   90.00
#
_symmetry.space_group_name_H-M   'P 1'
#
loop_
_entity.id
_entity.type
_entity.pdbx_description
1 polymer ?
#
loop_
_entity_poly.entity_id
_entity_poly.type
_entity_poly.pdbx_seq_one_letter_code
_entity_poly.pdbx_strand_id
1 'polypeptide(L)'
;MPLTRRVGRLAWWVLGGIAACEPAPTGDIADSADTGDTAPPEVPAACEPVDVVEAQWLSEFQLPTRADLKQTVQGVGIGDLDGDGWLDALVAWGGGSFVMQNDGTGNLVFDEAREATAPLPPSSAVALGDLDGDGDLDGMLGSWSGDAWVLWNDGTGALEAESIPDTDDIVYAITLGDLDGDLDLDAYFSVAAIDMTYDDIVSGEQVAGPNLLLVQDADHRFAEKVGALPEDTRYGMTLHTAVLDVEGDGDLDLYVANDAGPYIEPNHLLVNDGRGHFLEDTRCGCDLAILAMGAGVGDADQDGLPDLYVSDVGPPELLLNLGDGTFANGTLTAGDAYIPATSESMVSWGTGFVDLDADMDQDLVVTFGQSGKNFEAAGVEGEDGAWQPSQVLLSDGAGSFDRAEVPGFDDGNRTRAYAVGDLDRDGRPDLVTVGKFFYRDWRTAGGCPPGVTLRLHGPAVVGATLTVEVRGHTQTLWHLPSTTSSSSADEVYVGLGGWADADRILVTWPGGGETVLEHVPAGAVLDLDQP
;
A
#
# COMPACT_ATOMS: atom_id res chain seq x y z
N MET A 1 -47.16 -28.78 8.06
CA MET A 1 -47.69 -28.21 9.30
C MET A 1 -46.77 -27.09 9.70
N PRO A 2 -47.18 -25.84 9.63
CA PRO A 2 -46.34 -24.71 10.03
C PRO A 2 -46.59 -24.33 11.49
N LEU A 3 -45.51 -24.06 12.22
CA LEU A 3 -45.58 -23.48 13.57
C LEU A 3 -45.12 -22.03 13.48
N THR A 4 -46.09 -21.14 13.52
CA THR A 4 -45.94 -19.70 13.75
C THR A 4 -45.57 -19.44 15.21
N ARG A 5 -44.49 -18.71 15.48
CA ARG A 5 -44.24 -18.03 16.75
C ARG A 5 -44.26 -16.52 16.56
N ARG A 6 -45.18 -15.90 17.30
CA ARG A 6 -45.33 -14.44 17.44
C ARG A 6 -44.16 -13.88 18.25
N VAL A 7 -43.59 -12.77 17.76
CA VAL A 7 -42.69 -11.90 18.53
C VAL A 7 -43.52 -10.74 19.08
N GLY A 8 -43.59 -10.63 20.41
CA GLY A 8 -44.24 -9.52 21.10
C GLY A 8 -43.33 -8.32 21.21
N ARG A 9 -43.86 -7.15 20.87
CA ARG A 9 -43.25 -5.84 21.12
C ARG A 9 -43.33 -5.50 22.61
N LEU A 10 -42.21 -5.09 23.20
CA LEU A 10 -42.17 -4.32 24.44
C LEU A 10 -41.54 -2.98 24.18
N ALA A 11 -42.34 -1.93 24.22
CA ALA A 11 -41.91 -0.54 24.24
C ALA A 11 -41.66 -0.12 25.70
N TRP A 12 -40.51 0.46 25.99
CA TRP A 12 -40.27 1.18 27.25
C TRP A 12 -39.93 2.64 26.92
N TRP A 13 -40.82 3.51 27.41
CA TRP A 13 -40.59 4.94 27.49
C TRP A 13 -39.85 5.24 28.78
N VAL A 14 -38.71 5.94 28.72
CA VAL A 14 -38.13 6.62 29.87
C VAL A 14 -38.03 8.10 29.52
N LEU A 15 -38.88 8.90 30.12
CA LEU A 15 -38.77 10.35 30.20
C LEU A 15 -37.82 10.68 31.37
N GLY A 16 -36.64 11.29 31.06
CA GLY A 16 -35.75 11.86 32.06
C GLY A 16 -35.52 13.34 31.75
N GLY A 17 -35.91 14.17 32.70
CA GLY A 17 -36.00 15.62 32.56
C GLY A 17 -34.67 16.34 32.42
N ILE A 18 -34.71 17.39 31.64
CA ILE A 18 -33.63 18.38 31.45
C ILE A 18 -33.63 19.31 32.67
N ALA A 19 -32.55 19.31 33.44
CA ALA A 19 -32.29 20.32 34.46
C ALA A 19 -31.48 21.44 33.81
N ALA A 20 -32.04 22.64 33.75
CA ALA A 20 -31.33 23.86 33.32
C ALA A 20 -30.31 24.27 34.39
N CYS A 21 -29.04 24.45 34.03
CA CYS A 21 -28.05 25.14 34.83
C CYS A 21 -28.11 26.64 34.54
N GLU A 22 -28.29 27.44 35.59
CA GLU A 22 -28.16 28.91 35.56
C GLU A 22 -26.68 29.32 35.47
N PRO A 23 -26.36 30.45 34.81
CA PRO A 23 -25.00 30.93 34.71
C PRO A 23 -24.54 31.61 36.02
N ALA A 24 -23.30 31.30 36.40
CA ALA A 24 -22.62 31.97 37.52
C ALA A 24 -22.22 33.44 37.19
N PRO A 25 -22.09 34.31 38.20
CA PRO A 25 -21.88 35.74 37.96
C PRO A 25 -20.47 36.08 37.50
N THR A 26 -20.40 37.02 36.56
CA THR A 26 -19.20 37.64 36.01
C THR A 26 -18.43 38.43 37.10
N GLY A 27 -17.22 37.96 37.42
CA GLY A 27 -16.27 38.76 38.20
C GLY A 27 -15.33 39.48 37.24
N ASP A 28 -15.26 40.79 37.35
CA ASP A 28 -14.30 41.64 36.65
C ASP A 28 -12.86 41.25 37.01
N ILE A 29 -12.08 40.80 36.04
CA ILE A 29 -10.62 40.68 36.14
C ILE A 29 -10.01 41.75 35.27
N ALA A 30 -9.18 42.52 35.91
CA ALA A 30 -8.49 43.71 35.37
C ALA A 30 -7.65 43.38 34.14
N ASP A 31 -7.80 44.26 33.17
CA ASP A 31 -7.03 44.46 31.97
C ASP A 31 -5.52 44.54 32.27
N SER A 32 -4.76 43.50 31.91
CA SER A 32 -3.33 43.60 31.69
C SER A 32 -3.11 43.54 30.19
N ALA A 33 -2.96 44.71 29.59
CA ALA A 33 -2.60 44.83 28.17
C ALA A 33 -1.21 44.21 27.95
N ASP A 34 -1.22 42.93 27.54
CA ASP A 34 -0.09 42.35 26.82
C ASP A 34 -0.34 42.62 25.34
N THR A 35 0.29 43.66 24.80
CA THR A 35 0.32 43.91 23.36
C THR A 35 1.39 43.07 22.72
N GLY A 36 1.22 41.73 22.79
CA GLY A 36 1.86 40.82 21.88
C GLY A 36 1.17 40.95 20.52
N ASP A 37 1.93 41.41 19.56
CA ASP A 37 1.54 41.47 18.15
C ASP A 37 1.37 40.02 17.64
N THR A 38 0.25 39.40 17.98
CA THR A 38 -0.13 38.13 17.38
C THR A 38 -0.65 38.46 16.00
N ALA A 39 0.12 38.12 14.97
CA ALA A 39 -0.39 38.06 13.61
C ALA A 39 -1.76 37.37 13.62
N PRO A 40 -2.75 37.83 12.84
CA PRO A 40 -4.01 37.12 12.74
C PRO A 40 -3.70 35.65 12.37
N PRO A 41 -4.49 34.67 12.88
CA PRO A 41 -4.27 33.29 12.52
C PRO A 41 -4.25 33.18 11.00
N GLU A 42 -3.23 32.49 10.48
CA GLU A 42 -3.10 32.21 9.07
C GLU A 42 -4.34 31.42 8.63
N VAL A 43 -4.90 31.81 7.49
CA VAL A 43 -6.07 31.11 6.93
C VAL A 43 -5.52 30.13 5.90
N PRO A 44 -5.91 28.85 5.91
CA PRO A 44 -5.49 27.88 4.91
C PRO A 44 -5.79 28.37 3.49
N ALA A 45 -4.96 28.01 2.54
CA ALA A 45 -5.29 28.16 1.13
C ALA A 45 -6.55 27.35 0.80
N ALA A 46 -7.38 27.87 -0.09
CA ALA A 46 -8.55 27.10 -0.53
C ALA A 46 -8.09 25.87 -1.33
N CYS A 47 -8.66 24.73 -1.01
CA CYS A 47 -8.45 23.51 -1.78
C CYS A 47 -9.42 23.46 -2.98
N GLU A 48 -8.90 23.07 -4.13
CA GLU A 48 -9.70 22.81 -5.34
C GLU A 48 -10.13 21.32 -5.32
N PRO A 49 -11.14 20.91 -6.05
CA PRO A 49 -11.44 19.47 -6.19
C PRO A 49 -10.24 18.72 -6.79
N VAL A 50 -9.94 17.55 -6.24
CA VAL A 50 -8.88 16.69 -6.79
C VAL A 50 -9.30 16.15 -8.17
N ASP A 51 -8.35 16.04 -9.09
CA ASP A 51 -8.49 15.41 -10.39
C ASP A 51 -7.29 14.52 -10.67
N VAL A 52 -7.51 13.36 -11.26
CA VAL A 52 -6.45 12.42 -11.64
C VAL A 52 -6.57 12.21 -13.16
N VAL A 53 -5.56 12.62 -13.89
CA VAL A 53 -5.59 12.68 -15.36
C VAL A 53 -4.61 11.68 -15.95
N GLU A 54 -5.06 10.83 -16.88
CA GLU A 54 -4.19 9.94 -17.61
C GLU A 54 -3.14 10.74 -18.41
N ALA A 55 -1.86 10.55 -18.08
CA ALA A 55 -0.75 11.18 -18.79
C ALA A 55 -0.23 10.27 -19.90
N GLN A 56 -0.09 8.98 -19.67
CA GLN A 56 0.43 8.03 -20.63
C GLN A 56 -0.30 6.69 -20.57
N TRP A 57 -0.54 6.09 -21.73
CA TRP A 57 -1.03 4.73 -21.86
C TRP A 57 -0.18 3.91 -22.83
N LEU A 58 0.39 2.82 -22.34
CA LEU A 58 1.11 1.84 -23.17
C LEU A 58 0.32 0.52 -23.17
N SER A 59 -0.20 0.14 -24.33
CA SER A 59 -0.84 -1.17 -24.52
C SER A 59 0.21 -2.25 -24.81
N GLU A 60 -0.20 -3.53 -24.71
CA GLU A 60 0.65 -4.68 -25.06
C GLU A 60 1.32 -4.59 -26.44
N PHE A 61 0.73 -3.83 -27.39
CA PHE A 61 1.28 -3.63 -28.72
C PHE A 61 2.42 -2.61 -28.77
N GLN A 62 2.61 -1.82 -27.72
CA GLN A 62 3.65 -0.80 -27.58
C GLN A 62 4.77 -1.27 -26.65
N LEU A 63 4.51 -2.33 -25.87
CA LEU A 63 5.52 -2.97 -25.03
C LEU A 63 6.48 -3.82 -25.89
N PRO A 64 7.73 -4.02 -25.45
CA PRO A 64 8.71 -4.81 -26.19
C PRO A 64 8.21 -6.22 -26.44
N THR A 65 8.08 -6.63 -27.70
CA THR A 65 7.55 -7.94 -28.07
C THR A 65 8.65 -9.01 -28.00
N ARG A 66 8.58 -9.90 -27.00
CA ARG A 66 9.26 -11.20 -27.03
C ARG A 66 8.21 -12.27 -27.36
N ALA A 67 8.33 -12.88 -28.53
CA ALA A 67 7.28 -13.62 -29.24
C ALA A 67 6.76 -14.89 -28.56
N ASP A 68 7.35 -15.39 -27.47
CA ASP A 68 7.19 -16.77 -27.02
C ASP A 68 6.61 -16.93 -25.60
N LEU A 69 6.34 -15.84 -24.87
CA LEU A 69 5.94 -15.89 -23.47
C LEU A 69 4.51 -15.38 -23.25
N LYS A 70 3.79 -15.97 -22.30
CA LYS A 70 2.51 -15.45 -21.83
C LYS A 70 2.77 -14.06 -21.22
N GLN A 71 2.46 -13.03 -21.99
CA GLN A 71 2.79 -11.66 -21.69
C GLN A 71 1.74 -11.07 -20.76
N THR A 72 2.09 -10.91 -19.47
CA THR A 72 1.25 -10.22 -18.52
C THR A 72 2.14 -9.26 -17.73
N VAL A 73 1.81 -7.96 -17.73
CA VAL A 73 2.37 -7.00 -16.77
C VAL A 73 1.69 -7.29 -15.44
N GLN A 74 2.47 -7.38 -14.36
CA GLN A 74 1.94 -7.78 -13.05
C GLN A 74 2.27 -6.78 -11.95
N GLY A 75 3.45 -6.16 -11.99
CA GLY A 75 3.89 -5.22 -10.98
C GLY A 75 4.74 -4.10 -11.59
N VAL A 76 4.92 -3.03 -10.83
CA VAL A 76 5.76 -1.88 -11.15
C VAL A 76 6.44 -1.36 -9.90
N GLY A 77 7.75 -1.15 -9.96
CA GLY A 77 8.52 -0.43 -8.94
C GLY A 77 8.81 0.98 -9.43
N ILE A 78 8.57 1.99 -8.60
CA ILE A 78 8.86 3.40 -8.89
C ILE A 78 10.00 3.86 -7.99
N GLY A 79 11.04 4.46 -8.57
CA GLY A 79 12.18 4.98 -7.84
C GLY A 79 13.18 5.66 -8.76
N ASP A 80 14.06 6.50 -8.21
CA ASP A 80 15.17 7.12 -8.93
C ASP A 80 16.29 6.07 -9.11
N LEU A 81 16.27 5.39 -10.26
CA LEU A 81 17.20 4.27 -10.52
C LEU A 81 18.55 4.73 -11.06
N ASP A 82 18.67 5.93 -11.63
CA ASP A 82 19.92 6.40 -12.23
C ASP A 82 20.52 7.64 -11.53
N GLY A 83 19.98 8.01 -10.38
CA GLY A 83 20.50 9.07 -9.53
C GLY A 83 20.34 10.48 -10.11
N ASP A 84 19.47 10.67 -11.11
CA ASP A 84 19.25 11.98 -11.74
C ASP A 84 18.18 12.81 -11.01
N GLY A 85 17.55 12.20 -10.02
CA GLY A 85 16.52 12.75 -9.15
C GLY A 85 15.11 12.67 -9.72
N TRP A 86 14.89 12.09 -10.90
CA TRP A 86 13.58 11.81 -11.45
C TRP A 86 13.20 10.35 -11.22
N LEU A 87 11.93 10.12 -10.91
CA LEU A 87 11.46 8.76 -10.65
C LEU A 87 11.30 7.99 -11.96
N ASP A 88 11.95 6.83 -12.03
CA ASP A 88 11.86 5.84 -13.10
C ASP A 88 10.85 4.74 -12.75
N ALA A 89 10.60 3.81 -13.66
CA ALA A 89 9.76 2.65 -13.42
C ALA A 89 10.45 1.34 -13.83
N LEU A 90 10.57 0.39 -12.90
CA LEU A 90 10.93 -0.98 -13.18
C LEU A 90 9.64 -1.81 -13.34
N VAL A 91 9.38 -2.31 -14.54
CA VAL A 91 8.14 -3.03 -14.87
C VAL A 91 8.38 -4.53 -14.83
N ALA A 92 7.68 -5.23 -13.91
CA ALA A 92 7.66 -6.67 -13.82
C ALA A 92 6.77 -7.26 -14.94
N TRP A 93 7.39 -7.98 -15.86
CA TRP A 93 6.71 -8.51 -17.04
C TRP A 93 7.12 -9.95 -17.35
N GLY A 94 6.13 -10.81 -17.59
CA GLY A 94 6.35 -12.21 -17.94
C GLY A 94 7.10 -12.44 -19.27
N GLY A 95 7.28 -11.39 -20.08
CA GLY A 95 8.09 -11.38 -21.30
C GLY A 95 9.56 -11.02 -21.10
N GLY A 96 9.96 -10.65 -19.90
CA GLY A 96 11.25 -10.07 -19.52
C GLY A 96 11.03 -8.66 -19.00
N SER A 97 11.36 -8.42 -17.75
CA SER A 97 11.20 -7.13 -17.09
C SER A 97 12.03 -6.04 -17.75
N PHE A 98 11.65 -4.79 -17.59
CA PHE A 98 12.33 -3.67 -18.25
C PHE A 98 12.20 -2.39 -17.43
N VAL A 99 13.10 -1.46 -17.67
CA VAL A 99 13.07 -0.12 -17.07
C VAL A 99 12.51 0.88 -18.06
N MET A 100 11.64 1.76 -17.58
CA MET A 100 11.21 2.98 -18.24
C MET A 100 11.87 4.15 -17.53
N GLN A 101 12.67 4.92 -18.22
CA GLN A 101 13.37 6.10 -17.67
C GLN A 101 12.52 7.34 -17.81
N ASN A 102 12.53 8.20 -16.79
CA ASN A 102 11.94 9.52 -16.88
C ASN A 102 12.78 10.41 -17.81
N ASP A 103 12.13 11.12 -18.71
CA ASP A 103 12.82 12.01 -19.67
C ASP A 103 13.20 13.39 -19.08
N GLY A 104 13.05 13.56 -17.77
CA GLY A 104 13.27 14.82 -17.07
C GLY A 104 12.11 15.82 -17.21
N THR A 105 10.95 15.34 -17.65
CA THR A 105 9.70 16.14 -17.77
C THR A 105 8.47 15.42 -17.24
N GLY A 106 8.67 14.30 -16.52
CA GLY A 106 7.60 13.47 -16.00
C GLY A 106 7.12 12.37 -16.93
N ASN A 107 7.67 12.21 -18.13
CA ASN A 107 7.27 11.13 -19.03
C ASN A 107 8.21 9.94 -18.91
N LEU A 108 7.66 8.76 -18.72
CA LEU A 108 8.41 7.52 -18.68
C LEU A 108 8.62 6.97 -20.10
N VAL A 109 9.88 6.74 -20.47
CA VAL A 109 10.29 6.36 -21.83
C VAL A 109 11.03 5.03 -21.80
N PHE A 110 10.62 4.11 -22.65
CA PHE A 110 11.28 2.82 -22.83
C PHE A 110 12.53 2.95 -23.72
N ASP A 111 13.70 2.49 -23.23
CA ASP A 111 14.95 2.45 -24.02
C ASP A 111 15.18 1.05 -24.61
N GLU A 112 14.79 0.89 -25.89
CA GLU A 112 15.01 -0.35 -26.65
C GLU A 112 16.49 -0.74 -26.76
N ALA A 113 17.41 0.23 -26.77
CA ALA A 113 18.84 -0.05 -26.95
C ALA A 113 19.44 -0.63 -25.65
N ARG A 114 19.02 -0.13 -24.51
CA ARG A 114 19.37 -0.67 -23.19
C ARG A 114 18.84 -2.08 -23.02
N GLU A 115 17.55 -2.29 -23.26
CA GLU A 115 16.90 -3.60 -23.17
C GLU A 115 17.58 -4.65 -24.06
N ALA A 116 18.03 -4.28 -25.25
CA ALA A 116 18.72 -5.19 -26.15
C ALA A 116 20.11 -5.63 -25.65
N THR A 117 20.75 -4.85 -24.78
CA THR A 117 22.11 -5.10 -24.28
C THR A 117 22.16 -5.70 -22.89
N ALA A 118 21.15 -5.41 -22.05
CA ALA A 118 21.04 -5.88 -20.65
C ALA A 118 19.59 -6.27 -20.33
N PRO A 119 19.08 -7.38 -20.92
CA PRO A 119 17.71 -7.81 -20.68
C PRO A 119 17.53 -8.33 -19.26
N LEU A 120 16.49 -7.86 -18.58
CA LEU A 120 16.12 -8.33 -17.26
C LEU A 120 15.30 -9.63 -17.32
N PRO A 121 15.30 -10.44 -16.24
CA PRO A 121 14.53 -11.68 -16.18
C PRO A 121 13.01 -11.46 -16.33
N PRO A 122 12.27 -12.46 -16.81
CA PRO A 122 10.82 -12.47 -16.73
C PRO A 122 10.36 -12.51 -15.27
N SER A 123 9.43 -11.63 -14.89
CA SER A 123 8.95 -11.57 -13.51
C SER A 123 7.45 -11.30 -13.40
N SER A 124 6.91 -11.46 -12.22
CA SER A 124 5.52 -11.19 -11.83
C SER A 124 5.41 -10.25 -10.65
N ALA A 125 6.48 -10.08 -9.87
CA ALA A 125 6.55 -9.21 -8.73
C ALA A 125 7.83 -8.40 -8.77
N VAL A 126 7.80 -7.21 -8.19
CA VAL A 126 8.94 -6.31 -8.03
C VAL A 126 8.87 -5.62 -6.67
N ALA A 127 10.03 -5.48 -6.03
CA ALA A 127 10.24 -4.59 -4.90
C ALA A 127 11.52 -3.79 -5.14
N LEU A 128 11.57 -2.56 -4.67
CA LEU A 128 12.73 -1.67 -4.70
C LEU A 128 13.16 -1.32 -3.28
N GLY A 129 14.45 -1.17 -3.06
CA GLY A 129 15.07 -0.75 -1.81
C GLY A 129 16.57 -0.69 -1.95
N ASP A 130 17.25 0.05 -1.08
CA ASP A 130 18.71 0.06 -0.96
C ASP A 130 19.15 -1.21 -0.24
N LEU A 131 19.44 -2.28 -1.01
CA LEU A 131 19.66 -3.62 -0.46
C LEU A 131 21.09 -3.84 0.04
N ASP A 132 22.07 -3.05 -0.42
CA ASP A 132 23.46 -3.20 0.02
C ASP A 132 23.99 -1.99 0.81
N GLY A 133 23.13 -1.00 1.06
CA GLY A 133 23.43 0.16 1.91
C GLY A 133 24.37 1.15 1.26
N ASP A 134 24.46 1.16 -0.08
CA ASP A 134 25.36 2.08 -0.83
C ASP A 134 24.66 3.39 -1.24
N GLY A 135 23.34 3.49 -1.04
CA GLY A 135 22.52 4.66 -1.30
C GLY A 135 21.84 4.67 -2.65
N ASP A 136 22.05 3.65 -3.47
CA ASP A 136 21.38 3.48 -4.76
C ASP A 136 20.22 2.48 -4.63
N LEU A 137 19.12 2.67 -5.37
CA LEU A 137 18.00 1.76 -5.30
C LEU A 137 18.27 0.48 -6.09
N ASP A 138 18.32 -0.63 -5.39
CA ASP A 138 18.33 -1.97 -5.93
C ASP A 138 16.91 -2.51 -6.16
N GLY A 139 16.80 -3.73 -6.70
CA GLY A 139 15.51 -4.36 -6.89
C GLY A 139 15.49 -5.84 -6.55
N MET A 140 14.30 -6.33 -6.29
CA MET A 140 14.01 -7.77 -6.28
C MET A 140 12.94 -8.10 -7.30
N LEU A 141 13.10 -9.23 -7.98
CA LEU A 141 12.13 -9.78 -8.92
C LEU A 141 11.73 -11.20 -8.52
N GLY A 142 10.43 -11.45 -8.47
CA GLY A 142 9.85 -12.78 -8.34
C GLY A 142 9.16 -13.23 -9.61
N SER A 143 9.11 -14.51 -9.91
CA SER A 143 8.48 -15.00 -11.13
C SER A 143 7.46 -16.12 -10.92
N TRP A 144 6.63 -16.31 -11.94
CA TRP A 144 5.70 -17.42 -12.01
C TRP A 144 6.36 -18.76 -12.39
N SER A 145 7.64 -18.76 -12.72
CA SER A 145 8.41 -19.98 -12.97
C SER A 145 9.09 -20.53 -11.71
N GLY A 146 9.01 -19.80 -10.58
CA GLY A 146 9.67 -20.15 -9.33
C GLY A 146 11.05 -19.52 -9.16
N ASP A 147 11.55 -18.84 -10.20
CA ASP A 147 12.83 -18.16 -10.08
C ASP A 147 12.66 -16.77 -9.42
N ALA A 148 13.63 -16.34 -8.62
CA ALA A 148 13.70 -14.98 -8.09
C ALA A 148 15.12 -14.42 -8.24
N TRP A 149 15.23 -13.10 -8.26
CA TRP A 149 16.50 -12.39 -8.48
C TRP A 149 16.62 -11.15 -7.61
N VAL A 150 17.84 -10.85 -7.18
CA VAL A 150 18.25 -9.51 -6.80
C VAL A 150 18.75 -8.79 -8.04
N LEU A 151 18.44 -7.52 -8.17
CA LEU A 151 18.94 -6.63 -9.21
C LEU A 151 19.83 -5.59 -8.56
N TRP A 152 21.14 -5.80 -8.62
CA TRP A 152 22.11 -4.85 -8.09
C TRP A 152 22.25 -3.65 -9.01
N ASN A 153 22.16 -2.45 -8.46
CA ASN A 153 22.34 -1.18 -9.14
C ASN A 153 23.74 -0.62 -8.81
N ASP A 154 24.30 0.17 -9.69
CA ASP A 154 25.57 0.88 -9.48
C ASP A 154 25.38 2.41 -9.47
N GLY A 155 24.14 2.87 -9.23
CA GLY A 155 23.73 4.28 -9.24
C GLY A 155 23.64 4.91 -10.64
N THR A 156 23.85 4.11 -11.69
CA THR A 156 23.68 4.58 -13.08
C THR A 156 22.41 4.01 -13.72
N GLY A 157 21.60 3.33 -12.93
CA GLY A 157 20.45 2.56 -13.37
C GLY A 157 20.82 1.29 -14.13
N ALA A 158 22.08 0.85 -14.15
CA ALA A 158 22.51 -0.40 -14.78
C ALA A 158 22.29 -1.56 -13.80
N LEU A 159 21.17 -2.26 -13.97
CA LEU A 159 20.76 -3.36 -13.08
C LEU A 159 21.43 -4.67 -13.50
N GLU A 160 22.15 -5.33 -12.59
CA GLU A 160 22.74 -6.66 -12.76
C GLU A 160 21.94 -7.70 -11.97
N ALA A 161 21.35 -8.69 -12.67
CA ALA A 161 20.51 -9.70 -12.05
C ALA A 161 21.34 -10.85 -11.48
N GLU A 162 21.17 -11.12 -10.18
CA GLU A 162 21.71 -12.28 -9.46
C GLU A 162 20.56 -13.18 -8.99
N SER A 163 20.63 -14.48 -9.27
CA SER A 163 19.59 -15.44 -8.89
C SER A 163 19.62 -15.73 -7.39
N ILE A 164 18.46 -15.67 -6.75
CA ILE A 164 18.28 -16.14 -5.36
C ILE A 164 18.08 -17.65 -5.41
N PRO A 165 18.91 -18.46 -4.70
CA PRO A 165 18.79 -19.91 -4.73
C PRO A 165 17.58 -20.40 -3.92
N ASP A 166 17.12 -21.61 -4.23
CA ASP A 166 16.09 -22.35 -3.48
C ASP A 166 14.70 -21.66 -3.45
N THR A 167 14.38 -20.89 -4.51
CA THR A 167 13.07 -20.25 -4.71
C THR A 167 12.30 -20.97 -5.81
N ASP A 168 11.98 -22.25 -5.59
CA ASP A 168 11.36 -23.11 -6.60
C ASP A 168 9.85 -22.89 -6.78
N ASP A 169 9.23 -22.05 -5.95
CA ASP A 169 7.80 -21.76 -5.93
C ASP A 169 7.46 -20.37 -6.50
N ILE A 170 6.22 -20.18 -6.93
CA ILE A 170 5.76 -18.95 -7.56
C ILE A 170 5.73 -17.80 -6.57
N VAL A 171 6.60 -16.82 -6.76
CA VAL A 171 6.61 -15.58 -6.00
C VAL A 171 5.62 -14.61 -6.62
N TYR A 172 4.53 -14.32 -5.89
CA TYR A 172 3.46 -13.44 -6.36
C TYR A 172 3.65 -11.99 -5.91
N ALA A 173 4.15 -11.78 -4.71
CA ALA A 173 4.55 -10.48 -4.19
C ALA A 173 5.81 -10.60 -3.34
N ILE A 174 6.56 -9.51 -3.25
CA ILE A 174 7.75 -9.35 -2.42
C ILE A 174 7.52 -8.16 -1.51
N THR A 175 7.71 -8.36 -0.22
CA THR A 175 7.62 -7.30 0.78
C THR A 175 8.98 -7.16 1.45
N LEU A 176 9.55 -5.96 1.43
CA LEU A 176 10.81 -5.64 2.07
C LEU A 176 10.59 -5.00 3.45
N GLY A 177 11.54 -5.18 4.35
CA GLY A 177 11.59 -4.55 5.67
C GLY A 177 12.73 -5.14 6.49
N ASP A 178 13.17 -4.42 7.52
CA ASP A 178 14.04 -4.99 8.56
C ASP A 178 13.18 -5.90 9.44
N LEU A 179 13.16 -7.19 9.11
CA LEU A 179 12.28 -8.16 9.75
C LEU A 179 12.99 -8.94 10.88
N ASP A 180 14.31 -8.77 11.03
CA ASP A 180 15.06 -9.45 12.11
C ASP A 180 15.86 -8.51 13.03
N GLY A 181 15.73 -7.21 12.84
CA GLY A 181 16.21 -6.17 13.76
C GLY A 181 17.71 -5.89 13.64
N ASP A 182 18.32 -6.18 12.48
CA ASP A 182 19.74 -5.94 12.25
C ASP A 182 20.04 -4.72 11.37
N LEU A 183 18.98 -4.02 10.92
CA LEU A 183 18.97 -2.81 10.08
C LEU A 183 19.39 -3.03 8.62
N ASP A 184 19.37 -4.27 8.14
CA ASP A 184 19.45 -4.60 6.72
C ASP A 184 18.03 -4.94 6.21
N LEU A 185 17.74 -4.74 4.92
CA LEU A 185 16.44 -5.11 4.35
C LEU A 185 16.35 -6.61 4.12
N ASP A 186 15.39 -7.23 4.79
CA ASP A 186 14.95 -8.60 4.55
C ASP A 186 13.80 -8.66 3.54
N ALA A 187 13.46 -9.84 3.07
CA ALA A 187 12.38 -10.05 2.11
C ALA A 187 11.41 -11.14 2.54
N TYR A 188 10.13 -10.81 2.56
CA TYR A 188 9.06 -11.80 2.67
C TYR A 188 8.49 -12.10 1.29
N PHE A 189 8.55 -13.37 0.87
CA PHE A 189 8.00 -13.82 -0.40
C PHE A 189 6.62 -14.43 -0.20
N SER A 190 5.62 -13.76 -0.76
CA SER A 190 4.24 -14.25 -0.84
C SER A 190 4.15 -15.26 -1.98
N VAL A 191 3.82 -16.50 -1.64
CA VAL A 191 3.83 -17.63 -2.58
C VAL A 191 2.41 -18.07 -2.92
N ALA A 192 2.12 -18.22 -4.19
CA ALA A 192 0.82 -18.66 -4.68
C ALA A 192 0.97 -19.73 -5.78
N ALA A 193 -0.06 -20.53 -6.01
CA ALA A 193 -0.11 -21.49 -7.10
C ALA A 193 -0.94 -20.95 -8.28
N ILE A 194 -0.39 -20.99 -9.49
CA ILE A 194 -1.05 -20.47 -10.69
C ILE A 194 -1.94 -21.49 -11.40
N ASP A 195 -1.57 -22.75 -11.39
CA ASP A 195 -2.24 -23.79 -12.18
C ASP A 195 -3.36 -24.49 -11.39
N MET A 196 -3.89 -23.84 -10.34
CA MET A 196 -5.02 -24.35 -9.58
C MET A 196 -6.31 -24.24 -10.38
N THR A 197 -7.05 -25.32 -10.43
CA THR A 197 -8.44 -25.28 -10.85
C THR A 197 -9.34 -24.93 -9.67
N TYR A 198 -10.55 -24.44 -9.96
CA TYR A 198 -11.55 -24.22 -8.90
C TYR A 198 -11.83 -25.49 -8.08
N ASP A 199 -11.81 -26.67 -8.72
CA ASP A 199 -12.01 -27.95 -8.03
C ASP A 199 -10.85 -28.24 -7.05
N ASP A 200 -9.61 -27.86 -7.38
CA ASP A 200 -8.45 -27.98 -6.49
C ASP A 200 -8.60 -27.06 -5.28
N ILE A 201 -9.02 -25.81 -5.49
CA ILE A 201 -9.27 -24.84 -4.42
C ILE A 201 -10.37 -25.34 -3.47
N VAL A 202 -11.52 -25.73 -4.00
CA VAL A 202 -12.68 -26.14 -3.20
C VAL A 202 -12.46 -27.48 -2.50
N SER A 203 -11.59 -28.36 -3.04
CA SER A 203 -11.23 -29.62 -2.37
C SER A 203 -10.37 -29.41 -1.13
N GLY A 204 -9.76 -28.21 -0.96
CA GLY A 204 -8.82 -27.93 0.12
C GLY A 204 -7.51 -28.74 -0.01
N GLU A 205 -7.23 -29.28 -1.19
CA GLU A 205 -5.92 -29.87 -1.47
C GLU A 205 -4.90 -28.74 -1.58
N GLN A 206 -3.92 -28.76 -0.70
CA GLN A 206 -2.85 -27.77 -0.70
C GLN A 206 -1.98 -27.92 -1.95
N VAL A 207 -1.80 -26.82 -2.66
CA VAL A 207 -1.07 -26.77 -3.94
C VAL A 207 -0.13 -25.58 -4.06
N ALA A 208 -0.15 -24.65 -3.09
CA ALA A 208 0.83 -23.59 -2.98
C ALA A 208 2.07 -24.07 -2.20
N GLY A 209 3.24 -23.61 -2.58
CA GLY A 209 4.44 -23.72 -1.77
C GLY A 209 4.37 -22.85 -0.52
N PRO A 210 5.33 -23.00 0.38
CA PRO A 210 5.38 -22.19 1.59
C PRO A 210 5.79 -20.76 1.29
N ASN A 211 5.20 -19.79 1.98
CA ASN A 211 5.76 -18.45 2.06
C ASN A 211 7.17 -18.51 2.66
N LEU A 212 8.07 -17.64 2.22
CA LEU A 212 9.45 -17.61 2.63
C LEU A 212 9.79 -16.29 3.30
N LEU A 213 10.45 -16.36 4.45
CA LEU A 213 11.19 -15.23 5.01
C LEU A 213 12.67 -15.42 4.64
N LEU A 214 13.19 -14.54 3.82
CA LEU A 214 14.59 -14.48 3.44
C LEU A 214 15.26 -13.35 4.21
N VAL A 215 16.24 -13.69 5.03
CA VAL A 215 17.05 -12.71 5.74
C VAL A 215 18.36 -12.47 5.00
N GLN A 216 18.80 -11.23 5.04
CA GLN A 216 20.06 -10.81 4.45
C GLN A 216 21.21 -11.11 5.42
N ASP A 217 22.38 -11.47 4.92
CA ASP A 217 23.61 -11.58 5.70
C ASP A 217 24.56 -10.40 5.42
N ALA A 218 25.56 -10.21 6.24
CA ALA A 218 26.55 -9.14 6.09
C ALA A 218 27.38 -9.17 4.77
N ASP A 219 27.21 -10.20 3.95
CA ASP A 219 27.77 -10.28 2.58
C ASP A 219 26.67 -9.99 1.54
N HIS A 220 25.52 -9.41 1.95
CA HIS A 220 24.31 -9.05 1.16
C HIS A 220 23.66 -10.23 0.44
N ARG A 221 23.70 -11.44 1.07
CA ARG A 221 23.08 -12.64 0.54
C ARG A 221 21.79 -12.96 1.27
N PHE A 222 20.78 -13.30 0.50
CA PHE A 222 19.46 -13.69 1.01
C PHE A 222 19.37 -15.20 1.20
N ALA A 223 18.93 -15.63 2.38
CA ALA A 223 18.70 -17.03 2.71
C ALA A 223 17.44 -17.23 3.57
N GLU A 224 16.73 -18.34 3.37
CA GLU A 224 15.55 -18.63 4.20
C GLU A 224 15.92 -18.76 5.68
N LYS A 225 15.24 -17.99 6.54
CA LYS A 225 15.30 -18.13 8.01
C LYS A 225 14.37 -19.27 8.43
N VAL A 226 14.87 -20.48 8.34
CA VAL A 226 14.10 -21.71 8.60
C VAL A 226 13.53 -21.72 10.01
N GLY A 227 12.21 -21.93 10.15
CA GLY A 227 11.52 -21.96 11.44
C GLY A 227 11.17 -20.58 12.00
N ALA A 228 11.33 -19.52 11.21
CA ALA A 228 10.93 -18.16 11.57
C ALA A 228 9.41 -17.97 11.57
N LEU A 229 8.74 -18.60 10.61
CA LEU A 229 7.29 -18.53 10.43
C LEU A 229 6.61 -19.75 11.07
N PRO A 230 5.40 -19.59 11.66
CA PRO A 230 4.59 -20.72 12.10
C PRO A 230 4.26 -21.64 10.91
N GLU A 231 4.42 -22.95 11.09
CA GLU A 231 4.28 -23.92 9.98
C GLU A 231 2.88 -23.96 9.38
N ASP A 232 1.85 -23.70 10.16
CA ASP A 232 0.45 -23.72 9.79
C ASP A 232 -0.04 -22.43 9.13
N THR A 233 0.79 -21.38 9.04
CA THR A 233 0.46 -20.11 8.36
C THR A 233 1.21 -19.92 7.04
N ARG A 234 2.09 -20.86 6.67
CA ARG A 234 2.99 -20.71 5.53
C ARG A 234 2.37 -21.06 4.18
N TYR A 235 1.31 -21.86 4.18
CA TYR A 235 0.84 -22.55 2.98
C TYR A 235 -0.50 -22.02 2.47
N GLY A 236 -0.79 -20.78 2.71
CA GLY A 236 -1.89 -20.08 2.10
C GLY A 236 -1.67 -19.84 0.60
N MET A 237 -2.69 -19.39 -0.09
CA MET A 237 -2.55 -18.84 -1.43
C MET A 237 -2.30 -17.34 -1.30
N THR A 238 -1.07 -16.98 -0.91
CA THR A 238 -0.73 -15.61 -0.54
C THR A 238 -0.47 -14.76 -1.77
N LEU A 239 -1.27 -13.72 -1.97
CA LEU A 239 -1.11 -12.79 -3.09
C LEU A 239 -0.45 -11.47 -2.68
N HIS A 240 -0.48 -11.13 -1.39
CA HIS A 240 0.21 -9.97 -0.84
C HIS A 240 0.46 -10.16 0.65
N THR A 241 1.49 -9.51 1.17
CA THR A 241 1.75 -9.39 2.60
C THR A 241 2.08 -7.94 2.89
N ALA A 242 1.33 -7.31 3.78
CA ALA A 242 1.61 -5.96 4.25
C ALA A 242 2.46 -6.00 5.51
N VAL A 243 3.37 -5.03 5.67
CA VAL A 243 4.12 -4.80 6.91
C VAL A 243 3.46 -3.68 7.70
N LEU A 244 3.45 -3.79 9.02
CA LEU A 244 2.98 -2.77 9.95
C LEU A 244 3.56 -3.07 11.34
N ASP A 245 3.63 -2.07 12.20
CA ASP A 245 3.91 -2.26 13.64
C ASP A 245 2.57 -2.19 14.38
N VAL A 246 1.96 -3.35 14.66
CA VAL A 246 0.58 -3.42 15.15
C VAL A 246 0.44 -3.07 16.63
N GLU A 247 1.45 -3.33 17.44
CA GLU A 247 1.46 -3.04 18.87
C GLU A 247 2.30 -1.82 19.27
N GLY A 248 2.99 -1.16 18.33
CA GLY A 248 3.78 0.05 18.56
C GLY A 248 5.08 -0.21 19.32
N ASP A 249 5.69 -1.39 19.13
CA ASP A 249 6.93 -1.77 19.81
C ASP A 249 8.19 -1.53 18.96
N GLY A 250 8.01 -1.14 17.70
CA GLY A 250 9.05 -0.77 16.74
C GLY A 250 9.53 -1.91 15.85
N ASP A 251 8.98 -3.11 16.00
CA ASP A 251 9.27 -4.27 15.18
C ASP A 251 8.20 -4.38 14.06
N LEU A 252 8.58 -4.74 12.85
CA LEU A 252 7.63 -4.90 11.75
C LEU A 252 6.95 -6.26 11.80
N ASP A 253 5.62 -6.23 11.88
CA ASP A 253 4.73 -7.38 11.79
C ASP A 253 4.26 -7.63 10.36
N LEU A 254 3.64 -8.79 10.11
CA LEU A 254 3.18 -9.19 8.80
C LEU A 254 1.66 -9.46 8.81
N TYR A 255 0.92 -8.77 7.97
CA TYR A 255 -0.45 -9.14 7.63
C TYR A 255 -0.47 -9.90 6.30
N VAL A 256 -0.68 -11.20 6.37
CA VAL A 256 -0.65 -12.13 5.23
C VAL A 256 -2.03 -12.22 4.61
N ALA A 257 -2.20 -11.69 3.40
CA ALA A 257 -3.45 -11.70 2.65
C ALA A 257 -3.53 -12.93 1.73
N ASN A 258 -4.41 -13.86 2.08
CA ASN A 258 -4.58 -15.13 1.39
C ASN A 258 -5.82 -15.12 0.48
N ASP A 259 -5.62 -15.38 -0.82
CA ASP A 259 -6.71 -15.76 -1.72
C ASP A 259 -7.19 -17.18 -1.36
N ALA A 260 -8.43 -17.48 -1.65
CA ALA A 260 -9.06 -18.75 -1.30
C ALA A 260 -9.17 -19.01 0.23
N GLY A 261 -9.19 -17.97 1.07
CA GLY A 261 -9.30 -18.07 2.52
C GLY A 261 -10.40 -19.00 3.05
N PRO A 262 -11.63 -19.01 2.47
CA PRO A 262 -12.70 -19.92 2.90
C PRO A 262 -12.42 -21.41 2.64
N TYR A 263 -11.42 -21.74 1.85
CA TYR A 263 -11.18 -23.11 1.33
C TYR A 263 -9.82 -23.67 1.73
N ILE A 264 -8.79 -22.81 1.87
CA ILE A 264 -7.41 -23.22 2.15
C ILE A 264 -6.99 -22.69 3.51
N GLU A 265 -6.59 -21.42 3.58
CA GLU A 265 -6.12 -20.77 4.81
C GLU A 265 -6.65 -19.32 4.86
N PRO A 266 -7.18 -18.84 5.99
CA PRO A 266 -7.59 -17.44 6.15
C PRO A 266 -6.39 -16.50 6.07
N ASN A 267 -6.65 -15.20 6.16
CA ASN A 267 -5.60 -14.21 6.39
C ASN A 267 -4.98 -14.40 7.77
N HIS A 268 -3.72 -14.02 7.95
CA HIS A 268 -3.02 -14.14 9.22
C HIS A 268 -2.37 -12.81 9.63
N LEU A 269 -2.40 -12.50 10.91
CA LEU A 269 -1.51 -11.52 11.52
C LEU A 269 -0.38 -12.28 12.21
N LEU A 270 0.84 -12.05 11.76
CA LEU A 270 2.06 -12.64 12.29
C LEU A 270 2.85 -11.57 13.03
N VAL A 271 2.88 -11.66 14.35
CA VAL A 271 3.57 -10.70 15.22
C VAL A 271 5.02 -11.11 15.40
N ASN A 272 5.93 -10.17 15.21
CA ASN A 272 7.37 -10.32 15.27
C ASN A 272 7.88 -10.27 16.72
N ASP A 273 9.01 -10.91 17.02
CA ASP A 273 9.71 -10.78 18.29
C ASP A 273 10.94 -9.86 18.19
N GLY A 274 11.05 -9.07 17.11
CA GLY A 274 12.18 -8.20 16.80
C GLY A 274 13.47 -8.94 16.44
N ARG A 275 13.37 -10.23 16.08
CA ARG A 275 14.50 -11.08 15.67
C ARG A 275 14.14 -11.98 14.51
N GLY A 276 13.07 -11.64 13.80
CA GLY A 276 12.56 -12.42 12.69
C GLY A 276 11.95 -13.75 13.08
N HIS A 277 11.38 -13.87 14.29
CA HIS A 277 10.55 -15.01 14.66
C HIS A 277 9.12 -14.54 14.89
N PHE A 278 8.21 -15.08 14.11
CA PHE A 278 6.83 -14.65 14.06
C PHE A 278 5.92 -15.62 14.80
N LEU A 279 4.93 -15.06 15.46
CA LEU A 279 3.83 -15.80 16.09
C LEU A 279 2.49 -15.31 15.54
N GLU A 280 1.60 -16.24 15.22
CA GLU A 280 0.26 -15.88 14.81
C GLU A 280 -0.57 -15.32 15.98
N ASP A 281 -1.17 -14.14 15.83
CA ASP A 281 -2.18 -13.64 16.78
C ASP A 281 -3.59 -13.95 16.29
N THR A 282 -4.14 -15.06 16.72
CA THR A 282 -5.52 -15.49 16.43
C THR A 282 -6.59 -14.70 17.18
N ARG A 283 -6.19 -13.70 18.00
CA ARG A 283 -7.13 -12.84 18.75
C ARG A 283 -7.37 -11.52 18.06
N CYS A 284 -6.61 -11.23 17.01
CA CYS A 284 -6.63 -9.94 16.32
C CYS A 284 -8.03 -9.56 15.78
N GLY A 285 -8.92 -10.51 15.49
CA GLY A 285 -10.18 -10.25 14.80
C GLY A 285 -9.97 -9.86 13.31
N CYS A 286 -8.78 -10.11 12.80
CA CYS A 286 -8.34 -9.80 11.44
C CYS A 286 -8.06 -11.06 10.59
N ASP A 287 -8.24 -12.24 11.14
CA ASP A 287 -8.09 -13.56 10.52
C ASP A 287 -9.26 -13.86 9.56
N LEU A 288 -9.39 -13.03 8.53
CA LEU A 288 -10.52 -13.07 7.61
C LEU A 288 -10.41 -14.26 6.64
N ALA A 289 -11.45 -15.08 6.60
CA ALA A 289 -11.59 -16.16 5.61
C ALA A 289 -12.28 -15.62 4.35
N ILE A 290 -11.58 -14.78 3.58
CA ILE A 290 -12.05 -14.11 2.36
C ILE A 290 -11.15 -14.48 1.17
N LEU A 291 -11.37 -13.88 0.00
CA LEU A 291 -10.54 -14.07 -1.20
C LEU A 291 -9.63 -12.83 -1.35
N ALA A 292 -8.69 -12.66 -0.41
CA ALA A 292 -7.87 -11.46 -0.34
C ALA A 292 -6.76 -11.46 -1.41
N MET A 293 -6.58 -10.32 -2.08
CA MET A 293 -5.56 -10.13 -3.12
C MET A 293 -4.59 -9.00 -2.81
N GLY A 294 -4.92 -8.15 -1.84
CA GLY A 294 -4.08 -7.04 -1.37
C GLY A 294 -4.55 -6.55 -0.01
N ALA A 295 -3.65 -5.88 0.69
CA ALA A 295 -3.91 -5.20 1.95
C ALA A 295 -3.14 -3.87 1.96
N GLY A 296 -3.83 -2.76 2.17
CA GLY A 296 -3.24 -1.43 2.38
C GLY A 296 -3.19 -1.10 3.87
N VAL A 297 -2.15 -0.39 4.28
CA VAL A 297 -1.96 0.10 5.65
C VAL A 297 -2.00 1.61 5.66
N GLY A 298 -2.75 2.21 6.60
CA GLY A 298 -2.85 3.66 6.79
C GLY A 298 -3.68 4.00 8.02
N ASP A 299 -3.77 5.28 8.34
CA ASP A 299 -4.57 5.80 9.48
C ASP A 299 -5.92 6.31 8.95
N ALA A 300 -6.90 5.43 8.90
CA ALA A 300 -8.20 5.70 8.28
C ALA A 300 -9.10 6.64 9.10
N ASP A 301 -8.94 6.66 10.43
CA ASP A 301 -9.78 7.44 11.34
C ASP A 301 -9.00 8.47 12.18
N GLN A 302 -7.73 8.69 11.82
CA GLN A 302 -6.81 9.65 12.42
C GLN A 302 -6.59 9.45 13.93
N ASP A 303 -6.58 8.21 14.37
CA ASP A 303 -6.26 7.88 15.76
C ASP A 303 -4.76 7.62 16.02
N GLY A 304 -3.95 7.59 14.95
CA GLY A 304 -2.50 7.40 14.97
C GLY A 304 -2.07 5.95 14.96
N LEU A 305 -2.98 5.01 14.72
CA LEU A 305 -2.72 3.57 14.65
C LEU A 305 -2.81 3.06 13.20
N PRO A 306 -2.03 2.04 12.83
CA PRO A 306 -2.11 1.49 11.48
C PRO A 306 -3.35 0.62 11.31
N ASP A 307 -4.26 1.07 10.45
CA ASP A 307 -5.45 0.35 10.01
C ASP A 307 -5.17 -0.47 8.75
N LEU A 308 -6.06 -1.41 8.43
CA LEU A 308 -5.96 -2.26 7.25
C LEU A 308 -7.19 -2.11 6.34
N TYR A 309 -6.96 -1.92 5.04
CA TYR A 309 -8.00 -2.07 4.03
C TYR A 309 -7.68 -3.29 3.16
N VAL A 310 -8.49 -4.34 3.28
CA VAL A 310 -8.23 -5.66 2.68
C VAL A 310 -9.15 -5.86 1.49
N SER A 311 -8.57 -6.12 0.32
CA SER A 311 -9.30 -6.41 -0.91
C SER A 311 -9.98 -7.78 -0.87
N ASP A 312 -11.06 -7.97 -1.65
CA ASP A 312 -11.81 -9.24 -1.72
C ASP A 312 -12.45 -9.44 -3.11
N VAL A 313 -12.91 -10.63 -3.37
CA VAL A 313 -13.92 -10.94 -4.38
C VAL A 313 -15.30 -10.68 -3.79
N GLY A 314 -15.73 -9.44 -3.86
CA GLY A 314 -16.93 -8.94 -3.18
C GLY A 314 -16.62 -7.65 -2.44
N PRO A 315 -17.28 -7.40 -1.30
CA PRO A 315 -16.99 -6.22 -0.49
C PRO A 315 -15.59 -6.33 0.13
N PRO A 316 -14.69 -5.37 -0.09
CA PRO A 316 -13.46 -5.28 0.69
C PRO A 316 -13.76 -4.94 2.16
N GLU A 317 -12.80 -5.18 3.03
CA GLU A 317 -12.94 -5.01 4.48
C GLU A 317 -12.02 -3.91 5.00
N LEU A 318 -12.58 -2.95 5.73
CA LEU A 318 -11.83 -1.97 6.53
C LEU A 318 -11.73 -2.47 7.96
N LEU A 319 -10.53 -2.62 8.47
CA LEU A 319 -10.22 -3.09 9.81
C LEU A 319 -9.53 -1.95 10.56
N LEU A 320 -10.20 -1.40 11.57
CA LEU A 320 -9.68 -0.32 12.42
C LEU A 320 -8.91 -0.92 13.60
N ASN A 321 -7.67 -0.53 13.79
CA ASN A 321 -6.80 -0.96 14.89
C ASN A 321 -7.29 -0.34 16.21
N LEU A 322 -7.36 -1.11 17.28
CA LEU A 322 -7.82 -0.66 18.60
C LEU A 322 -6.66 -0.36 19.57
N GLY A 323 -5.41 -0.48 19.11
CA GLY A 323 -4.21 -0.21 19.90
C GLY A 323 -3.89 -1.26 20.98
N ASP A 324 -4.57 -2.42 20.94
CA ASP A 324 -4.30 -3.54 21.84
C ASP A 324 -3.99 -4.86 21.09
N GLY A 325 -3.58 -4.74 19.82
CA GLY A 325 -3.33 -5.84 18.90
C GLY A 325 -4.60 -6.44 18.31
N THR A 326 -5.76 -5.79 18.48
CA THR A 326 -7.02 -6.24 17.90
C THR A 326 -7.61 -5.21 16.94
N PHE A 327 -8.41 -5.68 15.99
CA PHE A 327 -9.09 -4.84 15.00
C PHE A 327 -10.60 -4.89 15.12
N ALA A 328 -11.24 -3.76 14.91
CA ALA A 328 -12.68 -3.65 14.73
C ALA A 328 -13.04 -3.56 13.24
N ASN A 329 -14.09 -4.24 12.81
CA ASN A 329 -14.57 -4.11 11.44
C ASN A 329 -15.31 -2.78 11.25
N GLY A 330 -14.71 -1.86 10.50
CA GLY A 330 -15.24 -0.55 10.11
C GLY A 330 -16.00 -0.53 8.80
N THR A 331 -16.05 -1.63 8.07
CA THR A 331 -16.56 -1.71 6.69
C THR A 331 -17.94 -1.11 6.49
N LEU A 332 -18.88 -1.37 7.40
CA LEU A 332 -20.26 -0.88 7.28
C LEU A 332 -20.39 0.64 7.50
N THR A 333 -19.39 1.29 8.07
CA THR A 333 -19.37 2.74 8.33
C THR A 333 -18.45 3.48 7.36
N ALA A 334 -17.73 2.75 6.52
CA ALA A 334 -16.71 3.28 5.61
C ALA A 334 -17.27 4.04 4.38
N GLY A 335 -18.57 4.35 4.33
CA GLY A 335 -19.15 5.11 3.22
C GLY A 335 -19.01 4.37 1.88
N ASP A 336 -18.49 5.04 0.87
CA ASP A 336 -18.28 4.49 -0.47
C ASP A 336 -17.11 3.49 -0.54
N ALA A 337 -16.26 3.40 0.51
CA ALA A 337 -15.27 2.32 0.62
C ALA A 337 -15.92 0.95 0.86
N TYR A 338 -17.14 0.92 1.41
CA TYR A 338 -17.96 -0.27 1.41
C TYR A 338 -18.65 -0.45 0.06
N ILE A 339 -18.17 -1.40 -0.71
CA ILE A 339 -18.78 -1.76 -2.00
C ILE A 339 -19.70 -2.95 -1.74
N PRO A 340 -21.02 -2.76 -1.68
CA PRO A 340 -21.92 -3.87 -1.41
C PRO A 340 -21.81 -4.92 -2.52
N ALA A 341 -21.78 -6.20 -2.13
CA ALA A 341 -21.85 -7.30 -3.07
C ALA A 341 -23.11 -7.13 -3.92
N THR A 342 -22.93 -6.76 -5.18
CA THR A 342 -24.00 -6.71 -6.18
C THR A 342 -24.12 -8.08 -6.82
N SER A 343 -25.11 -8.28 -7.71
CA SER A 343 -25.22 -9.50 -8.52
C SER A 343 -23.99 -9.72 -9.44
N GLU A 344 -23.15 -8.70 -9.59
CA GLU A 344 -21.87 -8.73 -10.31
C GLU A 344 -20.78 -8.58 -9.25
N SER A 345 -20.13 -9.67 -8.87
CA SER A 345 -19.05 -9.63 -7.90
C SER A 345 -17.88 -8.86 -8.46
N MET A 346 -17.52 -7.75 -7.80
CA MET A 346 -16.31 -6.99 -8.11
C MET A 346 -15.10 -7.71 -7.52
N VAL A 347 -13.96 -7.61 -8.19
CA VAL A 347 -12.70 -8.20 -7.76
C VAL A 347 -11.72 -7.06 -7.54
N SER A 348 -11.50 -6.69 -6.28
CA SER A 348 -10.48 -5.73 -5.89
C SER A 348 -9.11 -6.42 -5.76
N TRP A 349 -8.05 -5.69 -6.14
CA TRP A 349 -6.68 -6.17 -6.15
C TRP A 349 -5.78 -5.30 -5.28
N GLY A 350 -4.95 -4.46 -5.91
CA GLY A 350 -4.10 -3.52 -5.20
C GLY A 350 -4.93 -2.48 -4.47
N THR A 351 -4.58 -2.24 -3.23
CA THR A 351 -5.21 -1.24 -2.37
C THR A 351 -4.18 -0.61 -1.45
N GLY A 352 -4.34 0.66 -1.13
CA GLY A 352 -3.47 1.36 -0.19
C GLY A 352 -3.91 2.80 0.05
N PHE A 353 -3.29 3.38 1.05
CA PHE A 353 -3.57 4.71 1.54
C PHE A 353 -2.55 5.71 1.02
N VAL A 354 -3.01 6.89 0.63
CA VAL A 354 -2.19 8.03 0.22
C VAL A 354 -3.03 9.30 0.27
N ASP A 355 -2.51 10.39 0.79
CA ASP A 355 -3.17 11.70 0.79
C ASP A 355 -3.03 12.34 -0.60
N LEU A 356 -4.01 12.07 -1.49
CA LEU A 356 -3.99 12.50 -2.89
C LEU A 356 -4.35 13.98 -3.06
N ASP A 357 -5.17 14.53 -2.18
CA ASP A 357 -5.63 15.91 -2.29
C ASP A 357 -4.94 16.87 -1.31
N ALA A 358 -3.96 16.36 -0.56
CA ALA A 358 -3.12 17.08 0.39
C ALA A 358 -3.91 17.77 1.53
N ASP A 359 -5.04 17.19 1.92
CA ASP A 359 -5.93 17.76 2.95
C ASP A 359 -5.63 17.27 4.38
N MET A 360 -4.65 16.39 4.56
CA MET A 360 -4.16 15.73 5.77
C MET A 360 -4.87 14.41 6.12
N ASP A 361 -5.83 13.97 5.33
CA ASP A 361 -6.51 12.69 5.50
C ASP A 361 -5.97 11.69 4.47
N GLN A 362 -5.75 10.43 4.85
CA GLN A 362 -5.27 9.43 3.89
C GLN A 362 -6.42 8.86 3.08
N ASP A 363 -6.38 9.07 1.75
CA ASP A 363 -7.33 8.54 0.78
C ASP A 363 -7.03 7.09 0.42
N LEU A 364 -7.99 6.40 -0.18
CA LEU A 364 -7.83 5.04 -0.68
C LEU A 364 -7.75 4.99 -2.21
N VAL A 365 -6.74 4.30 -2.71
CA VAL A 365 -6.69 3.82 -4.10
C VAL A 365 -7.04 2.34 -4.11
N VAL A 366 -8.06 1.96 -4.87
CA VAL A 366 -8.50 0.58 -5.00
C VAL A 366 -8.56 0.18 -6.46
N THR A 367 -7.75 -0.79 -6.87
CA THR A 367 -7.75 -1.28 -8.25
C THR A 367 -8.69 -2.46 -8.40
N PHE A 368 -9.37 -2.54 -9.55
CA PHE A 368 -10.33 -3.59 -9.85
C PHE A 368 -10.04 -4.26 -11.18
N GLY A 369 -10.26 -5.58 -11.22
CA GLY A 369 -10.10 -6.28 -12.47
C GLY A 369 -10.43 -7.76 -12.39
N GLN A 370 -11.37 -8.24 -13.19
CA GLN A 370 -11.71 -9.64 -13.23
C GLN A 370 -10.56 -10.50 -13.78
N SER A 371 -10.24 -11.62 -13.15
CA SER A 371 -9.12 -12.48 -13.53
C SER A 371 -9.50 -13.71 -14.38
N GLY A 372 -10.59 -13.64 -15.17
CA GLY A 372 -10.90 -14.66 -16.18
C GLY A 372 -11.76 -15.82 -15.68
N LYS A 373 -11.79 -16.94 -16.43
CA LYS A 373 -12.76 -18.04 -16.33
C LYS A 373 -12.82 -18.81 -15.01
N ASN A 374 -11.85 -18.66 -14.13
CA ASN A 374 -11.79 -19.43 -12.88
C ASN A 374 -12.86 -18.97 -11.88
N PHE A 375 -13.29 -17.70 -11.96
CA PHE A 375 -14.33 -17.16 -11.09
C PHE A 375 -15.77 -17.52 -11.51
N GLU A 376 -16.02 -17.87 -12.79
CA GLU A 376 -17.31 -18.42 -13.22
C GLU A 376 -17.63 -19.72 -12.47
N ALA A 377 -16.59 -20.51 -12.18
CA ALA A 377 -16.72 -21.77 -11.43
C ALA A 377 -17.00 -21.52 -9.94
N ALA A 378 -16.54 -20.38 -9.36
CA ALA A 378 -16.84 -19.96 -7.99
C ALA A 378 -18.25 -19.37 -7.83
N GLY A 379 -19.07 -19.34 -8.91
CA GLY A 379 -20.41 -18.77 -8.87
C GLY A 379 -20.41 -17.24 -9.00
N VAL A 380 -19.26 -16.65 -9.30
CA VAL A 380 -19.12 -15.25 -9.70
C VAL A 380 -19.55 -15.16 -11.17
N GLU A 381 -20.84 -14.95 -11.40
CA GLU A 381 -21.38 -14.76 -12.75
C GLU A 381 -20.97 -13.36 -13.24
N GLY A 382 -19.97 -13.30 -14.11
CA GLY A 382 -19.62 -12.12 -14.86
C GLY A 382 -19.43 -12.48 -16.33
N GLU A 383 -20.14 -11.80 -17.22
CA GLU A 383 -19.81 -11.87 -18.64
C GLU A 383 -18.35 -11.41 -18.85
N ASP A 384 -17.64 -12.00 -19.83
CA ASP A 384 -16.36 -11.47 -20.31
C ASP A 384 -16.54 -9.97 -20.63
N GLY A 385 -16.11 -9.08 -19.72
CA GLY A 385 -16.25 -7.64 -19.88
C GLY A 385 -17.13 -6.92 -18.87
N ALA A 386 -17.48 -7.54 -17.72
CA ALA A 386 -18.10 -6.78 -16.64
C ALA A 386 -17.26 -5.54 -16.31
N TRP A 387 -17.89 -4.39 -16.31
CA TRP A 387 -17.30 -3.10 -15.96
C TRP A 387 -16.86 -3.12 -14.50
N GLN A 388 -15.56 -3.06 -14.25
CA GLN A 388 -14.98 -3.05 -12.90
C GLN A 388 -13.99 -1.87 -12.81
N PRO A 389 -14.49 -0.66 -12.58
CA PRO A 389 -13.66 0.53 -12.54
C PRO A 389 -12.81 0.56 -11.27
N SER A 390 -11.54 0.89 -11.42
CA SER A 390 -10.69 1.26 -10.30
C SER A 390 -11.22 2.55 -9.64
N GLN A 391 -10.94 2.75 -8.38
CA GLN A 391 -11.53 3.82 -7.59
C GLN A 391 -10.47 4.61 -6.82
N VAL A 392 -10.68 5.90 -6.73
CA VAL A 392 -10.09 6.79 -5.73
C VAL A 392 -11.21 7.16 -4.77
N LEU A 393 -10.99 6.98 -3.49
CA LEU A 393 -11.96 7.20 -2.42
C LEU A 393 -11.35 8.21 -1.46
N LEU A 394 -11.92 9.42 -1.43
CA LEU A 394 -11.44 10.52 -0.59
C LEU A 394 -11.94 10.34 0.84
N SER A 395 -11.04 10.46 1.79
CA SER A 395 -11.29 10.30 3.22
C SER A 395 -12.00 11.53 3.81
N ASP A 396 -12.69 11.35 4.94
CA ASP A 396 -13.17 12.43 5.81
C ASP A 396 -12.38 12.50 7.13
N GLY A 397 -11.28 11.74 7.24
CA GLY A 397 -10.45 11.64 8.44
C GLY A 397 -11.14 10.98 9.64
N ALA A 398 -12.28 10.35 9.43
CA ALA A 398 -13.07 9.70 10.49
C ALA A 398 -13.50 8.27 10.11
N GLY A 399 -12.74 7.64 9.22
CA GLY A 399 -13.00 6.27 8.75
C GLY A 399 -14.13 6.16 7.73
N SER A 400 -14.56 7.27 7.11
CA SER A 400 -15.55 7.26 6.04
C SER A 400 -14.98 7.88 4.77
N PHE A 401 -15.39 7.36 3.63
CA PHE A 401 -14.82 7.68 2.33
C PHE A 401 -15.91 7.99 1.32
N ASP A 402 -15.68 9.01 0.51
CA ASP A 402 -16.51 9.39 -0.63
C ASP A 402 -15.78 9.10 -1.94
N ARG A 403 -16.47 8.51 -2.92
CA ARG A 403 -15.87 8.18 -4.20
C ARG A 403 -15.62 9.46 -5.03
N ALA A 404 -14.35 9.65 -5.43
CA ALA A 404 -14.00 10.67 -6.43
C ALA A 404 -14.42 10.23 -7.85
N GLU A 405 -14.90 11.17 -8.66
CA GLU A 405 -15.07 10.96 -10.09
C GLU A 405 -13.74 11.21 -10.80
N VAL A 406 -13.06 10.13 -11.20
CA VAL A 406 -11.76 10.18 -11.90
C VAL A 406 -11.95 9.67 -13.33
N PRO A 407 -12.19 10.58 -14.32
CA PRO A 407 -12.43 10.18 -15.70
C PRO A 407 -11.24 9.40 -16.28
N GLY A 408 -11.52 8.18 -16.77
CA GLY A 408 -10.50 7.29 -17.35
C GLY A 408 -9.91 6.31 -16.37
N PHE A 409 -9.75 6.65 -15.10
CA PHE A 409 -9.37 5.70 -14.05
C PHE A 409 -10.48 4.65 -13.83
N ASP A 410 -11.71 5.07 -14.06
CA ASP A 410 -12.92 4.26 -13.97
C ASP A 410 -13.31 3.57 -15.30
N ASP A 411 -12.38 3.37 -16.24
CA ASP A 411 -12.67 2.85 -17.59
C ASP A 411 -12.97 1.34 -17.68
N GLY A 412 -12.95 0.64 -16.52
CA GLY A 412 -13.24 -0.79 -16.42
C GLY A 412 -12.13 -1.70 -16.96
N ASN A 413 -10.92 -1.18 -17.14
CA ASN A 413 -9.76 -2.00 -17.46
C ASN A 413 -9.38 -2.88 -16.27
N ARG A 414 -8.73 -3.99 -16.57
CA ARG A 414 -8.33 -5.00 -15.57
C ARG A 414 -7.04 -4.58 -14.88
N THR A 415 -7.11 -3.58 -14.03
CA THR A 415 -5.99 -3.10 -13.21
C THR A 415 -5.79 -4.04 -12.04
N ARG A 416 -4.55 -4.43 -11.77
CA ARG A 416 -4.21 -5.35 -10.67
C ARG A 416 -3.34 -4.73 -9.62
N ALA A 417 -2.37 -3.94 -10.04
CA ALA A 417 -1.39 -3.36 -9.16
C ALA A 417 -1.20 -1.88 -9.49
N TYR A 418 -0.68 -1.14 -8.56
CA TYR A 418 -0.32 0.26 -8.71
C TYR A 418 0.92 0.57 -7.86
N ALA A 419 1.55 1.69 -8.16
CA ALA A 419 2.58 2.31 -7.35
C ALA A 419 2.38 3.83 -7.33
N VAL A 420 2.93 4.48 -6.34
CA VAL A 420 2.82 5.92 -6.09
C VAL A 420 4.19 6.57 -6.20
N GLY A 421 4.26 7.76 -6.80
CA GLY A 421 5.47 8.56 -6.89
C GLY A 421 5.19 9.91 -7.55
N ASP A 422 5.89 10.98 -7.20
CA ASP A 422 5.79 12.30 -7.85
C ASP A 422 6.63 12.32 -9.14
N LEU A 423 6.04 11.83 -10.24
CA LEU A 423 6.74 11.62 -11.52
C LEU A 423 7.08 12.92 -12.25
N ASP A 424 6.30 13.99 -12.06
CA ASP A 424 6.51 15.26 -12.74
C ASP A 424 7.03 16.39 -11.82
N ARG A 425 7.32 16.06 -10.57
CA ARG A 425 7.88 16.95 -9.55
C ARG A 425 7.02 18.17 -9.26
N ASP A 426 5.72 17.99 -9.27
CA ASP A 426 4.79 19.06 -8.89
C ASP A 426 4.47 19.07 -7.39
N GLY A 427 5.01 18.11 -6.64
CA GLY A 427 4.86 17.94 -5.18
C GLY A 427 3.59 17.19 -4.79
N ARG A 428 2.99 16.45 -5.71
CA ARG A 428 1.82 15.61 -5.48
C ARG A 428 2.12 14.15 -5.81
N PRO A 429 1.51 13.20 -5.10
CA PRO A 429 1.64 11.80 -5.48
C PRO A 429 0.89 11.52 -6.79
N ASP A 430 1.59 10.97 -7.76
CA ASP A 430 1.06 10.43 -9.00
C ASP A 430 0.85 8.93 -8.87
N LEU A 431 0.04 8.35 -9.77
CA LEU A 431 -0.26 6.93 -9.76
C LEU A 431 0.25 6.25 -11.03
N VAL A 432 0.93 5.13 -10.86
CA VAL A 432 1.23 4.21 -11.96
C VAL A 432 0.41 2.95 -11.77
N THR A 433 -0.38 2.58 -12.76
CA THR A 433 -1.23 1.40 -12.71
C THR A 433 -0.84 0.38 -13.77
N VAL A 434 -0.84 -0.87 -13.39
CA VAL A 434 -0.56 -1.97 -14.30
C VAL A 434 -1.67 -3.01 -14.27
N GLY A 435 -1.91 -3.59 -15.42
CA GLY A 435 -2.89 -4.64 -15.57
C GLY A 435 -2.39 -5.68 -16.57
N LYS A 436 -3.22 -6.68 -16.84
CA LYS A 436 -2.82 -7.86 -17.60
C LYS A 436 -2.10 -7.55 -18.92
N PHE A 437 -2.37 -6.40 -19.56
CA PHE A 437 -1.86 -6.08 -20.89
C PHE A 437 -1.54 -4.61 -21.07
N PHE A 438 -1.41 -3.83 -19.99
CA PHE A 438 -1.18 -2.41 -20.09
C PHE A 438 -0.40 -1.87 -18.88
N TYR A 439 0.19 -0.72 -19.11
CA TYR A 439 0.80 0.20 -18.17
C TYR A 439 0.15 1.56 -18.40
N ARG A 440 -0.16 2.28 -17.32
CA ARG A 440 -0.67 3.65 -17.36
C ARG A 440 -0.07 4.45 -16.24
N ASP A 441 0.23 5.68 -16.52
CA ASP A 441 0.55 6.68 -15.50
C ASP A 441 -0.51 7.79 -15.46
N TRP A 442 -0.71 8.32 -14.28
CA TRP A 442 -1.74 9.27 -13.96
C TRP A 442 -1.13 10.41 -13.18
N ARG A 443 -1.47 11.66 -13.54
CA ARG A 443 -1.06 12.85 -12.83
C ARG A 443 -2.18 13.33 -11.93
N THR A 444 -1.85 13.56 -10.67
CA THR A 444 -2.76 14.15 -9.70
C THR A 444 -2.71 15.67 -9.80
N ALA A 445 -3.87 16.30 -9.79
CA ALA A 445 -4.03 17.75 -9.87
C ALA A 445 -5.19 18.21 -8.99
N GLY A 446 -5.23 19.49 -8.64
CA GLY A 446 -6.26 20.01 -7.72
C GLY A 446 -5.94 19.69 -6.27
N GLY A 447 -6.93 19.43 -5.42
CA GLY A 447 -6.75 19.28 -3.99
C GLY A 447 -6.30 20.56 -3.29
N CYS A 448 -5.71 20.44 -2.11
CA CYS A 448 -5.00 21.53 -1.44
C CYS A 448 -3.66 21.81 -2.15
N PRO A 449 -3.01 22.96 -1.91
CA PRO A 449 -1.65 23.19 -2.36
C PRO A 449 -0.71 22.06 -1.94
N PRO A 450 0.33 21.72 -2.73
CA PRO A 450 1.27 20.67 -2.37
C PRO A 450 1.83 20.86 -0.96
N GLY A 451 1.89 19.78 -0.21
CA GLY A 451 2.39 19.73 1.15
C GLY A 451 3.93 19.66 1.21
N VAL A 452 4.46 18.68 1.91
CA VAL A 452 5.90 18.40 2.00
C VAL A 452 6.16 17.01 1.46
N THR A 453 7.18 16.85 0.63
CA THR A 453 7.69 15.55 0.22
C THR A 453 8.96 15.24 1.00
N LEU A 454 9.00 14.10 1.68
CA LEU A 454 10.18 13.60 2.36
C LEU A 454 10.71 12.38 1.60
N ARG A 455 11.98 12.44 1.19
CA ARG A 455 12.72 11.32 0.61
C ARG A 455 13.55 10.69 1.70
N LEU A 456 13.33 9.42 1.95
CA LEU A 456 13.98 8.70 3.04
C LEU A 456 15.11 7.84 2.48
N HIS A 457 16.30 8.01 3.01
CA HIS A 457 17.51 7.30 2.57
C HIS A 457 18.11 6.48 3.71
N GLY A 458 18.51 5.28 3.40
CA GLY A 458 19.17 4.36 4.33
C GLY A 458 18.74 2.91 4.15
N PRO A 459 19.49 1.98 4.73
CA PRO A 459 19.31 0.55 4.49
C PRO A 459 18.02 -0.02 5.13
N ALA A 460 17.41 0.67 6.10
CA ALA A 460 16.22 0.20 6.80
C ALA A 460 15.18 1.32 6.97
N VAL A 461 14.76 1.93 5.88
CA VAL A 461 13.78 3.05 5.94
C VAL A 461 12.32 2.57 5.94
N VAL A 462 12.07 1.32 5.52
CA VAL A 462 10.73 0.72 5.53
C VAL A 462 10.24 0.56 6.96
N GLY A 463 9.04 1.09 7.25
CA GLY A 463 8.49 1.15 8.60
C GLY A 463 8.79 2.46 9.35
N ALA A 464 9.55 3.39 8.75
CA ALA A 464 9.72 4.72 9.35
C ALA A 464 8.35 5.37 9.57
N THR A 465 8.14 5.89 10.79
CA THR A 465 6.89 6.53 11.20
C THR A 465 7.07 8.05 11.25
N LEU A 466 6.14 8.76 10.66
CA LEU A 466 6.12 10.21 10.63
C LEU A 466 4.95 10.73 11.45
N THR A 467 5.24 11.57 12.46
CA THR A 467 4.21 12.33 13.17
C THR A 467 4.30 13.79 12.75
N VAL A 468 3.23 14.30 12.14
CA VAL A 468 3.17 15.65 11.57
C VAL A 468 2.17 16.49 12.34
N GLU A 469 2.63 17.63 12.82
CA GLU A 469 1.82 18.60 13.56
C GLU A 469 1.61 19.87 12.71
N VAL A 470 0.34 20.23 12.50
CA VAL A 470 -0.05 21.45 11.75
C VAL A 470 -1.17 22.14 12.52
N ARG A 471 -0.87 23.29 13.13
CA ARG A 471 -1.86 24.14 13.86
C ARG A 471 -2.70 23.36 14.89
N GLY A 472 -2.10 22.34 15.51
CA GLY A 472 -2.75 21.51 16.53
C GLY A 472 -3.53 20.32 15.99
N HIS A 473 -3.51 20.08 14.70
CA HIS A 473 -3.87 18.82 14.08
C HIS A 473 -2.64 17.92 14.03
N THR A 474 -2.82 16.62 14.18
CA THR A 474 -1.75 15.64 14.09
C THR A 474 -2.17 14.57 13.11
N GLN A 475 -1.29 14.18 12.19
CA GLN A 475 -1.43 13.01 11.33
C GLN A 475 -0.25 12.08 11.54
N THR A 476 -0.48 10.79 11.40
CA THR A 476 0.55 9.77 11.43
C THR A 476 0.63 9.07 10.07
N LEU A 477 1.85 8.95 9.55
CA LEU A 477 2.13 8.32 8.26
C LEU A 477 3.23 7.29 8.45
N TRP A 478 3.22 6.26 7.62
CA TRP A 478 4.28 5.24 7.60
C TRP A 478 4.88 5.16 6.20
N HIS A 479 6.19 4.97 6.16
CA HIS A 479 6.86 4.64 4.91
C HIS A 479 6.75 3.14 4.64
N LEU A 480 5.78 2.75 3.82
CA LEU A 480 5.45 1.36 3.47
C LEU A 480 5.33 1.23 1.95
N PRO A 481 6.45 1.10 1.21
CA PRO A 481 6.43 1.16 -0.25
C PRO A 481 5.79 -0.06 -0.92
N SER A 482 5.65 -1.19 -0.21
CA SER A 482 5.09 -2.41 -0.79
C SER A 482 3.58 -2.28 -1.06
N THR A 483 3.18 -2.59 -2.28
CA THR A 483 1.80 -2.77 -2.70
C THR A 483 1.66 -4.13 -3.40
N THR A 484 0.44 -4.55 -3.77
CA THR A 484 0.24 -5.85 -4.43
C THR A 484 1.12 -6.01 -5.65
N SER A 485 2.13 -6.87 -5.59
CA SER A 485 3.14 -7.16 -6.62
C SER A 485 3.99 -5.96 -7.08
N SER A 486 3.91 -4.82 -6.40
CA SER A 486 4.53 -3.55 -6.80
C SER A 486 5.22 -2.86 -5.62
N SER A 487 5.99 -1.81 -5.91
CA SER A 487 6.68 -0.96 -4.93
C SER A 487 6.51 0.50 -5.32
N SER A 488 6.07 1.33 -4.37
CA SER A 488 6.00 2.78 -4.50
C SER A 488 7.38 3.41 -4.30
N ALA A 489 7.52 4.70 -4.62
CA ALA A 489 8.75 5.44 -4.41
C ALA A 489 9.10 5.58 -2.92
N ASP A 490 10.40 5.78 -2.62
CA ASP A 490 10.89 6.09 -1.27
C ASP A 490 10.59 7.55 -0.88
N GLU A 491 9.36 7.96 -1.12
CA GLU A 491 8.85 9.29 -0.84
C GLU A 491 7.61 9.19 0.05
N VAL A 492 7.54 10.05 1.07
CA VAL A 492 6.35 10.22 1.90
C VAL A 492 5.75 11.60 1.61
N TYR A 493 4.49 11.60 1.17
CA TYR A 493 3.74 12.80 0.86
C TYR A 493 2.94 13.25 2.08
N VAL A 494 3.24 14.45 2.56
CA VAL A 494 2.67 15.02 3.78
C VAL A 494 1.73 16.15 3.40
N GLY A 495 0.43 15.90 3.40
CA GLY A 495 -0.56 16.96 3.24
C GLY A 495 -0.53 17.98 4.36
N LEU A 496 -0.83 19.25 4.06
CA LEU A 496 -0.87 20.33 5.05
C LEU A 496 -2.24 21.01 5.14
N GLY A 497 -3.29 20.48 4.50
CA GLY A 497 -4.64 21.04 4.53
C GLY A 497 -4.70 22.50 4.07
N GLY A 498 -3.80 22.90 3.16
CA GLY A 498 -3.70 24.28 2.66
C GLY A 498 -2.95 25.25 3.55
N TRP A 499 -2.36 24.79 4.67
CA TRP A 499 -1.48 25.63 5.50
C TRP A 499 -0.13 25.88 4.83
N ALA A 500 0.52 26.99 5.18
CA ALA A 500 1.78 27.42 4.56
C ALA A 500 3.01 26.66 5.06
N ASP A 501 2.92 26.04 6.23
CA ASP A 501 4.00 25.27 6.84
C ASP A 501 3.46 24.21 7.82
N ALA A 502 4.22 23.12 8.01
CA ALA A 502 4.05 22.23 9.15
C ALA A 502 4.74 22.84 10.37
N ASP A 503 4.08 22.80 11.53
CA ASP A 503 4.69 23.27 12.78
C ASP A 503 5.87 22.37 13.17
N ARG A 504 5.70 21.04 13.01
CA ARG A 504 6.70 20.03 13.33
C ARG A 504 6.47 18.76 12.53
N ILE A 505 7.55 18.13 12.08
CA ILE A 505 7.57 16.76 11.55
C ILE A 505 8.59 15.98 12.38
N LEU A 506 8.15 14.90 12.99
CA LEU A 506 9.00 13.93 13.67
C LEU A 506 9.05 12.67 12.82
N VAL A 507 10.24 12.27 12.40
CA VAL A 507 10.48 10.97 11.78
C VAL A 507 11.11 10.06 12.84
N THR A 508 10.44 8.95 13.13
CA THR A 508 10.96 7.87 13.97
C THR A 508 11.42 6.75 13.03
N TRP A 509 12.71 6.48 13.07
CA TRP A 509 13.33 5.49 12.19
C TRP A 509 13.26 4.09 12.80
N PRO A 510 13.19 3.03 11.98
CA PRO A 510 13.47 1.68 12.45
C PRO A 510 14.80 1.62 13.21
N GLY A 511 14.87 0.83 14.29
CA GLY A 511 16.02 0.81 15.18
C GLY A 511 16.09 1.95 16.20
N GLY A 512 15.13 2.91 16.20
CA GLY A 512 14.89 3.86 17.30
C GLY A 512 15.57 5.23 17.18
N GLY A 513 16.10 5.60 16.02
CA GLY A 513 16.58 6.98 15.76
C GLY A 513 15.42 7.95 15.54
N GLU A 514 15.63 9.26 15.79
CA GLU A 514 14.64 10.30 15.54
C GLU A 514 15.25 11.47 14.75
N THR A 515 14.48 11.99 13.77
CA THR A 515 14.79 13.25 13.08
C THR A 515 13.63 14.22 13.28
N VAL A 516 13.94 15.44 13.77
CA VAL A 516 12.92 16.48 14.03
C VAL A 516 13.13 17.63 13.08
N LEU A 517 12.08 18.01 12.38
CA LEU A 517 12.01 19.18 11.51
C LEU A 517 10.99 20.17 12.08
N GLU A 518 11.34 21.44 12.15
CA GLU A 518 10.51 22.51 12.69
C GLU A 518 10.20 23.53 11.58
N HIS A 519 8.94 23.99 11.52
CA HIS A 519 8.49 25.02 10.56
C HIS A 519 8.84 24.71 9.11
N VAL A 520 8.42 23.53 8.63
CA VAL A 520 8.70 23.07 7.28
C VAL A 520 7.70 23.69 6.29
N PRO A 521 8.16 24.50 5.33
CA PRO A 521 7.26 25.18 4.42
C PRO A 521 6.58 24.23 3.44
N ALA A 522 5.34 24.51 3.07
CA ALA A 522 4.63 23.83 2.01
C ALA A 522 5.41 23.89 0.69
N GLY A 523 5.37 22.82 -0.10
CA GLY A 523 6.15 22.65 -1.32
C GLY A 523 7.63 22.31 -1.10
N ALA A 524 8.06 22.04 0.14
CA ALA A 524 9.43 21.58 0.39
C ALA A 524 9.59 20.11 -0.02
N VAL A 525 10.71 19.80 -0.67
CA VAL A 525 11.21 18.44 -0.89
C VAL A 525 12.50 18.30 -0.09
N LEU A 526 12.54 17.34 0.82
CA LEU A 526 13.65 17.17 1.76
C LEU A 526 14.17 15.74 1.71
N ASP A 527 15.48 15.63 1.55
CA ASP A 527 16.21 14.36 1.65
C ASP A 527 16.62 14.15 3.12
N LEU A 528 16.28 12.99 3.67
CA LEU A 528 16.54 12.65 5.07
C LEU A 528 17.27 11.30 5.14
N ASP A 529 18.47 11.33 5.69
CA ASP A 529 19.26 10.11 5.93
C ASP A 529 18.87 9.50 7.30
N GLN A 530 18.75 8.17 7.34
CA GLN A 530 18.61 7.41 8.58
C GLN A 530 19.85 7.64 9.46
N PRO A 531 19.71 8.05 10.74
CA PRO A 531 20.82 8.46 11.59
C PRO A 531 21.75 7.32 12.06
#